data_79abe2491ffcbec03739fd8754cf6b05
#
_entry.id   79abe2491ffcbec03739fd8754cf6b05
#
_cell.length_a   1.000
_cell.length_b   1.000
_cell.length_c   1.000
_cell.angle_alpha   90.00
_cell.angle_beta   90.00
_cell.angle_gamma   90.00
#
_symmetry.space_group_name_H-M   'P 1'
#
loop_
_entity.id
_entity.type
_entity.pdbx_description
1 polymer ?
#
loop_
_entity_poly.entity_id
_entity_poly.type
_entity_poly.pdbx_seq_one_letter_code
_entity_poly.pdbx_strand_id
1 'polypeptide(L)'
;MKNEIVPEKQGELRNSVFAYKDIREGGAITMFIGFFVAVLFFFFACSMTYFKWFNDKEQDRIQFKSLKRIGMTDKEIRKIAIRQMGVIFFIPILIGSIHSGFALHTLGKMLYINLWKSGALVIGAYILASAIYFMIAQRGYLKHVKS
;
A
#
# COMPACT_ATOMS: atom_id res chain seq x y z
N MET A 1 -17.51 49.18 32.74
CA MET A 1 -18.02 47.82 32.49
C MET A 1 -17.56 47.20 31.16
N LYS A 2 -16.48 47.63 30.55
CA LYS A 2 -16.01 47.15 29.23
C LYS A 2 -14.65 46.46 29.26
N ASN A 3 -13.97 46.37 30.42
CA ASN A 3 -12.59 45.91 30.48
C ASN A 3 -12.39 44.53 31.17
N GLU A 4 -13.43 43.90 31.70
CA GLU A 4 -13.27 42.57 32.36
C GLU A 4 -13.46 41.38 31.41
N ILE A 5 -14.12 41.58 30.29
CA ILE A 5 -14.37 40.50 29.32
C ILE A 5 -13.16 40.19 28.44
N VAL A 6 -12.20 41.11 28.33
CA VAL A 6 -11.03 40.99 27.46
C VAL A 6 -10.00 39.98 27.92
N PRO A 7 -9.62 39.88 29.22
CA PRO A 7 -8.62 38.91 29.67
C PRO A 7 -9.10 37.47 29.63
N GLU A 8 -10.36 37.20 29.90
CA GLU A 8 -10.95 35.85 29.87
C GLU A 8 -11.00 35.31 28.44
N LYS A 9 -11.49 36.11 27.48
CA LYS A 9 -11.45 35.75 26.05
C LYS A 9 -10.03 35.57 25.50
N GLN A 10 -9.08 36.37 25.96
CA GLN A 10 -7.68 36.22 25.57
C GLN A 10 -7.08 34.91 26.17
N GLY A 11 -7.49 34.53 27.39
CA GLY A 11 -7.09 33.25 28.00
C GLY A 11 -7.65 32.05 27.21
N GLU A 12 -8.91 32.06 26.84
CA GLU A 12 -9.53 31.00 26.05
C GLU A 12 -8.92 30.90 24.63
N LEU A 13 -8.70 32.02 23.97
CA LEU A 13 -8.03 32.06 22.66
C LEU A 13 -6.61 31.51 22.75
N ARG A 14 -5.87 31.87 23.80
CA ARG A 14 -4.52 31.37 24.03
C ARG A 14 -4.50 29.87 24.28
N ASN A 15 -5.40 29.36 25.11
CA ASN A 15 -5.52 27.93 25.37
C ASN A 15 -5.88 27.14 24.12
N SER A 16 -6.81 27.66 23.30
CA SER A 16 -7.21 27.01 22.05
C SER A 16 -6.07 27.02 21.02
N VAL A 17 -5.28 28.09 20.95
CA VAL A 17 -4.12 28.15 20.06
C VAL A 17 -3.01 27.20 20.50
N PHE A 18 -2.75 27.08 21.81
CA PHE A 18 -1.79 26.11 22.33
C PHE A 18 -2.25 24.66 22.08
N ALA A 19 -3.52 24.33 22.36
CA ALA A 19 -4.08 23.02 22.08
C ALA A 19 -4.01 22.67 20.59
N TYR A 20 -4.29 23.62 19.71
CA TYR A 20 -4.18 23.42 18.26
C TYR A 20 -2.72 23.19 17.83
N LYS A 21 -1.77 23.91 18.43
CA LYS A 21 -0.35 23.74 18.16
C LYS A 21 0.16 22.39 18.60
N ASP A 22 -0.22 21.93 19.80
CA ASP A 22 0.16 20.62 20.34
C ASP A 22 -0.41 19.46 19.48
N ILE A 23 -1.68 19.57 19.07
CA ILE A 23 -2.30 18.59 18.17
C ILE A 23 -1.59 18.55 16.81
N ARG A 24 -1.21 19.70 16.28
CA ARG A 24 -0.49 19.80 15.01
C ARG A 24 0.91 19.23 15.09
N GLU A 25 1.66 19.53 16.14
CA GLU A 25 3.02 19.02 16.34
C GLU A 25 3.00 17.50 16.60
N GLY A 26 2.11 17.02 17.46
CA GLY A 26 1.90 15.58 17.68
C GLY A 26 1.48 14.84 16.42
N GLY A 27 0.60 15.44 15.62
CA GLY A 27 0.19 14.91 14.31
C GLY A 27 1.33 14.83 13.31
N ALA A 28 2.19 15.86 13.25
CA ALA A 28 3.35 15.88 12.36
C ALA A 28 4.37 14.80 12.73
N ILE A 29 4.65 14.58 14.01
CA ILE A 29 5.54 13.53 14.50
C ILE A 29 4.97 12.15 14.16
N THR A 30 3.69 11.93 14.41
CA THR A 30 3.01 10.66 14.08
C THR A 30 3.04 10.39 12.58
N MET A 31 2.82 11.41 11.75
CA MET A 31 2.89 11.28 10.29
C MET A 31 4.30 10.96 9.81
N PHE A 32 5.33 11.59 10.41
CA PHE A 32 6.73 11.31 10.11
C PHE A 32 7.10 9.86 10.44
N ILE A 33 6.78 9.41 11.65
CA ILE A 33 7.03 8.02 12.08
C ILE A 33 6.28 7.04 11.18
N GLY A 34 4.99 7.29 10.90
CA GLY A 34 4.17 6.45 10.04
C GLY A 34 4.73 6.35 8.63
N PHE A 35 5.21 7.46 8.05
CA PHE A 35 5.88 7.48 6.75
C PHE A 35 7.17 6.63 6.76
N PHE A 36 8.01 6.78 7.78
CA PHE A 36 9.26 6.03 7.90
C PHE A 36 9.00 4.52 8.01
N VAL A 37 8.04 4.15 8.84
CA VAL A 37 7.61 2.74 8.98
C VAL A 37 7.05 2.19 7.67
N ALA A 38 6.24 2.96 6.94
CA ALA A 38 5.71 2.56 5.65
C ALA A 38 6.83 2.32 4.61
N VAL A 39 7.85 3.17 4.59
CA VAL A 39 9.03 3.01 3.71
C VAL A 39 9.80 1.74 4.05
N LEU A 40 10.02 1.46 5.34
CA LEU A 40 10.68 0.22 5.79
C LEU A 40 9.90 -1.02 5.37
N PHE A 41 8.58 -1.04 5.58
CA PHE A 41 7.73 -2.15 5.13
C PHE A 41 7.73 -2.31 3.61
N PHE A 42 7.79 -1.22 2.87
CA PHE A 42 7.91 -1.26 1.41
C PHE A 42 9.19 -1.96 0.97
N PHE A 43 10.34 -1.59 1.53
CA PHE A 43 11.60 -2.26 1.23
C PHE A 43 11.60 -3.74 1.64
N PHE A 44 11.02 -4.05 2.79
CA PHE A 44 10.86 -5.43 3.24
C PHE A 44 10.01 -6.25 2.28
N ALA A 45 8.87 -5.71 1.84
CA ALA A 45 8.00 -6.37 0.86
C ALA A 45 8.71 -6.59 -0.49
N CYS A 46 9.46 -5.59 -0.97
CA CYS A 46 10.27 -5.72 -2.19
C CYS A 46 11.33 -6.82 -2.05
N SER A 47 12.02 -6.86 -0.92
CA SER A 47 13.04 -7.88 -0.62
C SER A 47 12.45 -9.29 -0.59
N MET A 48 11.33 -9.47 0.13
CA MET A 48 10.62 -10.75 0.19
C MET A 48 10.13 -11.21 -1.19
N THR A 49 9.60 -10.28 -1.99
CA THR A 49 9.16 -10.58 -3.36
C THR A 49 10.34 -11.00 -4.24
N TYR A 50 11.48 -10.33 -4.10
CA TYR A 50 12.71 -10.68 -4.82
C TYR A 50 13.22 -12.07 -4.44
N PHE A 51 13.31 -12.39 -3.14
CA PHE A 51 13.73 -13.71 -2.67
C PHE A 51 12.78 -14.81 -3.12
N LYS A 52 11.47 -14.59 -3.05
CA LYS A 52 10.48 -15.52 -3.56
C LYS A 52 10.69 -15.77 -5.04
N TRP A 53 10.83 -14.73 -5.84
CA TRP A 53 11.07 -14.86 -7.28
C TRP A 53 12.36 -15.59 -7.60
N PHE A 54 13.41 -15.40 -6.81
CA PHE A 54 14.69 -16.09 -6.98
C PHE A 54 14.58 -17.58 -6.65
N ASN A 55 13.88 -17.93 -5.58
CA ASN A 55 13.71 -19.33 -5.16
C ASN A 55 12.74 -20.11 -6.06
N ASP A 56 11.69 -19.47 -6.54
CA ASP A 56 10.65 -20.12 -7.34
C ASP A 56 11.11 -20.44 -8.77
N LYS A 57 12.17 -19.77 -9.28
CA LYS A 57 12.67 -19.95 -10.65
C LYS A 57 12.97 -21.40 -11.02
N GLU A 58 13.63 -22.15 -10.16
CA GLU A 58 14.03 -23.52 -10.45
C GLU A 58 12.82 -24.47 -10.38
N GLN A 59 11.92 -24.25 -9.44
CA GLN A 59 10.67 -25.01 -9.33
C GLN A 59 9.74 -24.75 -10.51
N ASP A 60 9.58 -23.52 -10.91
CA ASP A 60 8.79 -23.11 -12.07
C ASP A 60 9.35 -23.75 -13.36
N ARG A 61 10.68 -23.76 -13.52
CA ARG A 61 11.34 -24.40 -14.67
C ARG A 61 11.06 -25.90 -14.74
N ILE A 62 11.10 -26.59 -13.62
CA ILE A 62 10.79 -28.02 -13.53
C ILE A 62 9.31 -28.27 -13.86
N GLN A 63 8.42 -27.47 -13.29
CA GLN A 63 6.98 -27.55 -13.56
C GLN A 63 6.67 -27.30 -15.05
N PHE A 64 7.25 -26.26 -15.65
CA PHE A 64 7.04 -25.95 -17.07
C PHE A 64 7.56 -27.02 -18.00
N LYS A 65 8.71 -27.65 -17.68
CA LYS A 65 9.20 -28.82 -18.42
C LYS A 65 8.23 -30.00 -18.33
N SER A 66 7.66 -30.24 -17.16
CA SER A 66 6.67 -31.31 -16.95
C SER A 66 5.39 -31.04 -17.74
N LEU A 67 4.90 -29.79 -17.74
CA LEU A 67 3.72 -29.40 -18.52
C LEU A 67 3.94 -29.53 -20.03
N LYS A 68 5.14 -29.23 -20.53
CA LYS A 68 5.50 -29.46 -21.94
C LYS A 68 5.52 -30.96 -22.29
N ARG A 69 5.96 -31.83 -21.40
CA ARG A 69 5.98 -33.27 -21.63
C ARG A 69 4.57 -33.89 -21.78
N ILE A 70 3.56 -33.28 -21.14
CA ILE A 70 2.16 -33.72 -21.29
C ILE A 70 1.45 -33.03 -22.45
N GLY A 71 2.20 -32.28 -23.32
CA GLY A 71 1.69 -31.72 -24.55
C GLY A 71 1.13 -30.30 -24.47
N MET A 72 1.33 -29.60 -23.36
CA MET A 72 0.90 -28.18 -23.26
C MET A 72 1.75 -27.26 -24.13
N THR A 73 1.07 -26.32 -24.79
CA THR A 73 1.71 -25.29 -25.62
C THR A 73 2.34 -24.19 -24.76
N ASP A 74 3.36 -23.52 -25.28
CA ASP A 74 4.01 -22.38 -24.62
C ASP A 74 3.04 -21.23 -24.29
N LYS A 75 1.97 -21.08 -25.09
CA LYS A 75 0.91 -20.09 -24.84
C LYS A 75 0.08 -20.42 -23.61
N GLU A 76 -0.25 -21.69 -23.43
CA GLU A 76 -1.03 -22.16 -22.27
C GLU A 76 -0.23 -22.06 -20.99
N ILE A 77 1.03 -22.50 -21.01
CA ILE A 77 1.97 -22.39 -19.87
C ILE A 77 2.11 -20.92 -19.47
N ARG A 78 2.33 -20.02 -20.43
CA ARG A 78 2.40 -18.59 -20.17
C ARG A 78 1.12 -18.03 -19.54
N LYS A 79 -0.04 -18.45 -20.01
CA LYS A 79 -1.33 -18.00 -19.45
C LYS A 79 -1.52 -18.43 -18.00
N ILE A 80 -1.10 -19.67 -17.66
CA ILE A 80 -1.14 -20.20 -16.30
C ILE A 80 -0.19 -19.39 -15.41
N ALA A 81 1.06 -19.19 -15.83
CA ALA A 81 2.06 -18.44 -15.10
C ALA A 81 1.61 -16.99 -14.78
N ILE A 82 1.09 -16.29 -15.77
CA ILE A 82 0.58 -14.91 -15.58
C ILE A 82 -0.60 -14.88 -14.60
N ARG A 83 -1.53 -15.85 -14.71
CA ARG A 83 -2.68 -15.92 -13.79
C ARG A 83 -2.24 -16.21 -12.36
N GLN A 84 -1.30 -17.12 -12.17
CA GLN A 84 -0.75 -17.48 -10.85
C GLN A 84 -0.03 -16.27 -10.22
N MET A 85 0.83 -15.59 -10.97
CA MET A 85 1.47 -14.35 -10.52
C MET A 85 0.44 -13.26 -10.18
N GLY A 86 -0.59 -13.10 -11.01
CA GLY A 86 -1.66 -12.13 -10.77
C GLY A 86 -2.39 -12.38 -9.46
N VAL A 87 -2.77 -13.63 -9.20
CA VAL A 87 -3.46 -14.00 -7.95
C VAL A 87 -2.59 -13.68 -6.73
N ILE A 88 -1.34 -14.12 -6.73
CA ILE A 88 -0.41 -13.89 -5.62
C ILE A 88 -0.17 -12.39 -5.37
N PHE A 89 -0.18 -11.59 -6.44
CA PHE A 89 0.09 -10.16 -6.36
C PHE A 89 -1.13 -9.34 -5.97
N PHE A 90 -2.30 -9.62 -6.57
CA PHE A 90 -3.50 -8.81 -6.37
C PHE A 90 -4.25 -9.12 -5.07
N ILE A 91 -4.17 -10.36 -4.54
CA ILE A 91 -4.84 -10.71 -3.27
C ILE A 91 -4.38 -9.83 -2.11
N PRO A 92 -3.06 -9.66 -1.83
CA PRO A 92 -2.61 -8.79 -0.74
C PRO A 92 -3.02 -7.33 -0.93
N ILE A 93 -3.01 -6.84 -2.18
CA ILE A 93 -3.42 -5.47 -2.51
C ILE A 93 -4.91 -5.26 -2.19
N LEU A 94 -5.74 -6.21 -2.57
CA LEU A 94 -7.18 -6.17 -2.31
C LEU A 94 -7.48 -6.19 -0.80
N ILE A 95 -6.85 -7.10 -0.06
CA ILE A 95 -7.00 -7.21 1.40
C ILE A 95 -6.51 -5.92 2.07
N GLY A 96 -5.35 -5.41 1.69
CA GLY A 96 -4.79 -4.16 2.22
C GLY A 96 -5.67 -2.95 1.92
N SER A 97 -6.24 -2.87 0.72
CA SER A 97 -7.15 -1.78 0.34
C SER A 97 -8.45 -1.81 1.15
N ILE A 98 -9.04 -2.99 1.35
CA ILE A 98 -10.23 -3.17 2.19
C ILE A 98 -9.92 -2.77 3.64
N HIS A 99 -8.82 -3.27 4.20
CA HIS A 99 -8.40 -2.95 5.57
C HIS A 99 -8.16 -1.45 5.76
N SER A 100 -7.48 -0.81 4.82
CA SER A 100 -7.26 0.63 4.82
C SER A 100 -8.58 1.43 4.73
N GLY A 101 -9.52 0.97 3.93
CA GLY A 101 -10.86 1.56 3.84
C GLY A 101 -11.60 1.55 5.17
N PHE A 102 -11.59 0.43 5.89
CA PHE A 102 -12.17 0.32 7.23
C PHE A 102 -11.47 1.24 8.25
N ALA A 103 -10.14 1.27 8.23
CA ALA A 103 -9.35 2.13 9.11
C ALA A 103 -9.68 3.61 8.88
N LEU A 104 -9.72 4.06 7.63
CA LEU A 104 -10.07 5.43 7.26
C LEU A 104 -11.50 5.80 7.66
N HIS A 105 -12.45 4.86 7.50
CA HIS A 105 -13.83 5.08 7.92
C HIS A 105 -13.93 5.29 9.43
N THR A 106 -13.30 4.43 10.21
CA THR A 106 -13.28 4.51 11.68
C THR A 106 -12.60 5.79 12.15
N LEU A 107 -11.45 6.12 11.57
CA LEU A 107 -10.70 7.34 11.90
C LEU A 107 -11.50 8.60 11.55
N GLY A 108 -12.15 8.62 10.39
CA GLY A 108 -13.00 9.73 9.97
C GLY A 108 -14.16 9.97 10.92
N LYS A 109 -14.80 8.91 11.44
CA LYS A 109 -15.84 9.01 12.47
C LYS A 109 -15.30 9.55 13.80
N MET A 110 -14.13 9.06 14.22
CA MET A 110 -13.51 9.45 15.48
C MET A 110 -13.09 10.93 15.48
N LEU A 111 -12.61 11.43 14.34
CA LEU A 111 -12.16 12.82 14.17
C LEU A 111 -13.24 13.77 13.66
N TYR A 112 -14.44 13.30 13.38
CA TYR A 112 -15.54 14.07 12.76
C TYR A 112 -15.16 14.77 11.45
N ILE A 113 -14.27 14.16 10.66
CA ILE A 113 -13.80 14.68 9.38
C ILE A 113 -14.02 13.67 8.24
N ASN A 114 -14.22 14.18 7.04
CA ASN A 114 -14.43 13.34 5.87
C ASN A 114 -13.07 12.99 5.22
N LEU A 115 -12.55 11.81 5.55
CA LEU A 115 -11.27 11.30 5.01
C LEU A 115 -11.41 10.53 3.69
N TRP A 116 -12.65 10.34 3.18
CA TRP A 116 -12.90 9.50 2.01
C TRP A 116 -12.21 10.00 0.74
N LYS A 117 -12.22 11.30 0.50
CA LYS A 117 -11.57 11.87 -0.70
C LYS A 117 -10.06 11.64 -0.69
N SER A 118 -9.40 11.97 0.41
CA SER A 118 -7.95 11.78 0.55
C SER A 118 -7.57 10.29 0.57
N GLY A 119 -8.35 9.45 1.26
CA GLY A 119 -8.13 8.02 1.33
C GLY A 119 -8.31 7.33 -0.02
N ALA A 120 -9.36 7.65 -0.76
CA ALA A 120 -9.58 7.10 -2.10
C ALA A 120 -8.46 7.47 -3.07
N LEU A 121 -7.92 8.69 -2.97
CA LEU A 121 -6.78 9.13 -3.78
C LEU A 121 -5.53 8.31 -3.47
N VAL A 122 -5.22 8.10 -2.19
CA VAL A 122 -4.04 7.32 -1.76
C VAL A 122 -4.18 5.84 -2.17
N ILE A 123 -5.34 5.23 -1.92
CA ILE A 123 -5.62 3.84 -2.32
C ILE A 123 -5.54 3.71 -3.85
N GLY A 124 -6.11 4.66 -4.59
CA GLY A 124 -6.04 4.68 -6.05
C GLY A 124 -4.61 4.80 -6.58
N ALA A 125 -3.80 5.69 -6.00
CA ALA A 125 -2.39 5.85 -6.34
C ALA A 125 -1.59 4.56 -6.05
N TYR A 126 -1.87 3.90 -4.92
CA TYR A 126 -1.25 2.63 -4.55
C TYR A 126 -1.59 1.51 -5.54
N ILE A 127 -2.86 1.38 -5.92
CA ILE A 127 -3.32 0.40 -6.93
C ILE A 127 -2.65 0.66 -8.28
N LEU A 128 -2.57 1.93 -8.71
CA LEU A 128 -1.91 2.33 -9.95
C LEU A 128 -0.41 1.97 -9.94
N ALA A 129 0.30 2.35 -8.88
CA ALA A 129 1.72 2.02 -8.72
C ALA A 129 1.95 0.50 -8.73
N SER A 130 1.09 -0.25 -8.05
CA SER A 130 1.12 -1.71 -8.01
C SER A 130 0.86 -2.32 -9.39
N ALA A 131 -0.08 -1.79 -10.16
CA ALA A 131 -0.37 -2.25 -11.53
C ALA A 131 0.83 -2.00 -12.47
N ILE A 132 1.48 -0.83 -12.37
CA ILE A 132 2.69 -0.50 -13.13
C ILE A 132 3.82 -1.47 -12.77
N TYR A 133 4.04 -1.71 -11.47
CA TYR A 133 5.04 -2.66 -11.01
C TYR A 133 4.77 -4.08 -11.53
N PHE A 134 3.52 -4.53 -11.50
CA PHE A 134 3.12 -5.83 -12.04
C PHE A 134 3.41 -5.96 -13.54
N MET A 135 3.12 -4.92 -14.32
CA MET A 135 3.44 -4.92 -15.76
C MET A 135 4.94 -5.03 -16.04
N ILE A 136 5.77 -4.37 -15.25
CA ILE A 136 7.23 -4.41 -15.38
C ILE A 136 7.75 -5.80 -14.97
N ALA A 137 7.31 -6.33 -13.84
CA ALA A 137 7.69 -7.63 -13.31
C ALA A 137 7.30 -8.77 -14.28
N GLN A 138 6.10 -8.71 -14.85
CA GLN A 138 5.61 -9.66 -15.85
C GLN A 138 6.49 -9.70 -17.11
N ARG A 139 6.94 -8.54 -17.60
CA ARG A 139 7.83 -8.48 -18.78
C ARG A 139 9.17 -9.13 -18.50
N GLY A 140 9.74 -8.89 -17.31
CA GLY A 140 10.99 -9.51 -16.88
C GLY A 140 10.90 -11.04 -16.78
N TYR A 141 9.83 -11.53 -16.16
CA TYR A 141 9.59 -12.97 -15.99
C TYR A 141 9.43 -13.71 -17.32
N LEU A 142 8.65 -13.15 -18.25
CA LEU A 142 8.39 -13.77 -19.55
C LEU A 142 9.62 -13.83 -20.46
N LYS A 143 10.58 -12.93 -20.29
CA LYS A 143 11.84 -12.97 -21.04
C LYS A 143 12.71 -14.16 -20.61
N HIS A 144 12.65 -14.56 -19.34
CA HIS A 144 13.45 -15.67 -18.80
C HIS A 144 12.81 -17.06 -19.02
N VAL A 145 11.50 -17.15 -19.16
CA VAL A 145 10.81 -18.43 -19.48
C VAL A 145 11.09 -18.89 -20.92
N LYS A 146 11.52 -17.96 -21.81
CA LYS A 146 11.86 -18.27 -23.21
C LYS A 146 13.31 -18.71 -23.44
N SER A 147 14.18 -18.52 -22.46
CA SER A 147 15.58 -18.95 -22.51
C SER A 147 15.76 -20.30 -21.82
#